data_f5e57600554cb6c4c1cba1edcfbe9a70
#
_entry.id   f5e57600554cb6c4c1cba1edcfbe9a70
#
_cell.length_a   1.000
_cell.length_b   1.000
_cell.length_c   1.000
_cell.angle_alpha   90.00
_cell.angle_beta   90.00
_cell.angle_gamma   90.00
#
_symmetry.space_group_name_H-M   'P 1'
#
loop_
_entity.id
_entity.type
_entity.pdbx_description
1 polymer ?
#
loop_
_entity_poly.entity_id
_entity_poly.type
_entity_poly.pdbx_seq_one_letter_code
_entity_poly.pdbx_strand_id
1 'polypeptide(L)'
;GLEMIKFKVAKNPSFFGQNRQEDFKTFYSKSKTVKVKELPPHPLQQSVAVGDYRLEERIGSIDLETGQSVPYEFRVFGEGNISSIEKPVLNTEHTFDIYEPNVKQNINREGGLVTGTKSFSYFLIPKEPGTFKLGDYFIWPFFNPKTKKYDTLRSKYTVTVKGESQKNQSIESTSLGSFYDRIDATDNTIQDSNAYDWAKISFNIFIVVMLLASAYLVLRK
;
A
#
# COMPACT_ATOMS: atom_id res chain seq x y z
N GLY A 1 6.03 -5.83 32.08
CA GLY A 1 7.38 -5.86 32.63
C GLY A 1 8.37 -6.28 31.56
N LEU A 2 9.60 -5.79 31.61
CA LEU A 2 10.68 -6.23 30.75
C LEU A 2 11.34 -7.44 31.41
N GLU A 3 11.36 -8.57 30.72
CA GLU A 3 12.08 -9.77 31.12
C GLU A 3 13.45 -9.75 30.44
N MET A 4 14.53 -9.80 31.24
CA MET A 4 15.89 -9.89 30.73
C MET A 4 16.53 -11.21 31.20
N ILE A 5 17.02 -11.98 30.25
CA ILE A 5 17.72 -13.24 30.50
C ILE A 5 19.22 -12.98 30.42
N LYS A 6 19.97 -13.28 31.50
CA LYS A 6 21.41 -13.14 31.51
C LYS A 6 22.06 -14.53 31.66
N PHE A 7 22.93 -14.86 30.73
CA PHE A 7 23.73 -16.08 30.78
C PHE A 7 24.93 -15.88 31.73
N LYS A 8 25.15 -16.80 32.62
CA LYS A 8 26.31 -16.84 33.48
C LYS A 8 27.27 -17.94 33.00
N VAL A 9 28.42 -17.55 32.52
CA VAL A 9 29.48 -18.48 32.10
C VAL A 9 30.27 -18.87 33.34
N ALA A 10 30.49 -20.19 33.58
CA ALA A 10 31.29 -20.67 34.67
C ALA A 10 32.73 -20.19 34.61
N LYS A 11 33.31 -19.74 35.73
CA LYS A 11 34.63 -19.10 35.80
C LYS A 11 35.83 -20.03 35.56
N ASN A 12 35.67 -21.35 35.56
CA ASN A 12 36.74 -22.31 35.31
C ASN A 12 36.32 -23.34 34.27
N PRO A 13 36.71 -23.14 32.99
CA PRO A 13 36.58 -24.21 32.01
C PRO A 13 37.59 -25.32 32.34
N SER A 14 37.10 -26.50 32.69
CA SER A 14 37.92 -27.71 32.77
C SER A 14 38.47 -28.01 31.37
N PHE A 15 39.78 -28.36 31.29
CA PHE A 15 40.44 -28.67 30.03
C PHE A 15 39.80 -29.86 29.27
N PHE A 16 39.01 -30.71 29.96
CA PHE A 16 38.31 -31.86 29.39
C PHE A 16 36.80 -31.83 29.50
N GLY A 17 36.19 -30.76 29.95
CA GLY A 17 34.75 -30.74 30.21
C GLY A 17 34.03 -29.57 29.53
N GLN A 18 33.17 -29.89 28.58
CA GLN A 18 32.12 -28.98 28.09
C GLN A 18 31.01 -28.85 29.15
N ASN A 19 31.34 -28.48 30.40
CA ASN A 19 30.30 -28.10 31.35
C ASN A 19 29.98 -26.61 31.21
N ARG A 20 29.25 -26.26 30.16
CA ARG A 20 28.51 -25.02 30.11
C ARG A 20 27.27 -25.20 31.03
N GLN A 21 27.40 -24.83 32.26
CA GLN A 21 26.24 -24.66 33.13
C GLN A 21 25.57 -23.32 32.69
N GLU A 22 24.53 -23.42 31.94
CA GLU A 22 23.67 -22.30 31.60
C GLU A 22 22.74 -22.03 32.77
N ASP A 23 22.96 -20.93 33.47
CA ASP A 23 22.07 -20.49 34.56
C ASP A 23 21.22 -19.34 34.03
N PHE A 24 19.90 -19.55 33.96
CA PHE A 24 18.92 -18.56 33.53
C PHE A 24 18.44 -17.77 34.76
N LYS A 25 18.74 -16.49 34.78
CA LYS A 25 18.24 -15.59 35.81
C LYS A 25 17.30 -14.57 35.19
N THR A 26 16.03 -14.64 35.56
CA THR A 26 15.00 -13.72 35.13
C THR A 26 14.99 -12.45 35.97
N PHE A 27 15.03 -11.30 35.35
CA PHE A 27 14.94 -10.02 36.05
C PHE A 27 13.64 -9.32 35.59
N TYR A 28 12.86 -8.84 36.54
CA TYR A 28 11.66 -8.07 36.30
C TYR A 28 11.92 -6.59 36.50
N SER A 29 11.44 -5.75 35.57
CA SER A 29 11.43 -4.33 35.82
C SER A 29 10.39 -3.97 36.87
N LYS A 30 10.65 -2.93 37.68
CA LYS A 30 9.64 -2.39 38.59
C LYS A 30 8.44 -1.85 37.74
N SER A 31 7.24 -2.08 38.27
CA SER A 31 6.03 -1.50 37.68
C SER A 31 6.10 0.03 37.74
N LYS A 32 5.71 0.70 36.63
CA LYS A 32 5.61 2.14 36.58
C LYS A 32 4.17 2.51 36.23
N THR A 33 3.53 3.29 37.06
CA THR A 33 2.18 3.78 36.84
C THR A 33 2.25 5.05 35.98
N VAL A 34 1.51 5.09 34.88
CA VAL A 34 1.36 6.27 34.02
C VAL A 34 -0.07 6.77 34.16
N LYS A 35 -0.22 8.05 34.43
CA LYS A 35 -1.53 8.71 34.52
C LYS A 35 -1.88 9.26 33.15
N VAL A 36 -2.92 8.72 32.53
CA VAL A 36 -3.46 9.18 31.24
C VAL A 36 -4.56 10.21 31.51
N LYS A 37 -4.57 11.30 30.74
CA LYS A 37 -5.64 12.30 30.78
C LYS A 37 -6.48 12.16 29.53
N GLU A 38 -7.79 12.32 29.67
CA GLU A 38 -8.70 12.40 28.54
C GLU A 38 -8.49 13.70 27.75
N LEU A 39 -8.76 13.64 26.45
CA LEU A 39 -8.78 14.80 25.59
C LEU A 39 -10.03 15.64 25.88
N PRO A 40 -10.02 16.97 25.63
CA PRO A 40 -11.22 17.79 25.71
C PRO A 40 -12.33 17.24 24.80
N PRO A 41 -13.60 17.40 25.20
CA PRO A 41 -14.73 16.93 24.39
C PRO A 41 -14.72 17.55 22.98
N HIS A 42 -14.73 16.68 21.96
CA HIS A 42 -14.75 17.06 20.54
C HIS A 42 -15.26 15.89 19.70
N PRO A 43 -16.00 16.12 18.59
CA PRO A 43 -16.48 15.04 17.73
C PRO A 43 -15.39 14.09 17.24
N LEU A 44 -14.16 14.58 17.08
CA LEU A 44 -13.01 13.80 16.63
C LEU A 44 -12.13 13.25 17.77
N GLN A 45 -12.57 13.34 19.04
CA GLN A 45 -11.77 12.97 20.23
C GLN A 45 -11.16 11.57 20.15
N GLN A 46 -11.89 10.60 19.57
CA GLN A 46 -11.47 9.21 19.53
C GLN A 46 -10.63 8.84 18.28
N SER A 47 -10.60 9.72 17.28
CA SER A 47 -10.00 9.43 15.97
C SER A 47 -8.75 10.24 15.64
N VAL A 48 -8.41 11.25 16.46
CA VAL A 48 -7.27 12.12 16.16
C VAL A 48 -5.97 11.64 16.78
N ALA A 49 -4.87 11.82 16.06
CA ALA A 49 -3.53 11.66 16.61
C ALA A 49 -3.21 12.80 17.59
N VAL A 50 -2.45 12.48 18.66
CA VAL A 50 -2.01 13.45 19.67
C VAL A 50 -0.52 13.70 19.51
N GLY A 51 -0.15 14.97 19.31
CA GLY A 51 1.25 15.36 19.13
C GLY A 51 1.41 16.81 18.69
N ASP A 52 2.65 17.22 18.54
CA ASP A 52 3.02 18.50 17.93
C ASP A 52 3.46 18.24 16.50
N TYR A 53 2.55 18.39 15.55
CA TYR A 53 2.76 18.01 14.17
C TYR A 53 2.78 19.21 13.23
N ARG A 54 3.50 19.03 12.12
CA ARG A 54 3.61 20.00 11.03
C ARG A 54 3.47 19.29 9.70
N LEU A 55 3.07 20.05 8.67
CA LEU A 55 2.95 19.58 7.31
C LEU A 55 4.15 20.04 6.47
N GLU A 56 4.74 19.11 5.76
CA GLU A 56 5.61 19.33 4.62
C GLU A 56 4.94 18.69 3.41
N GLU A 57 4.90 19.38 2.29
CA GLU A 57 4.23 18.88 1.09
C GLU A 57 5.04 19.16 -0.16
N ARG A 58 4.88 18.29 -1.15
CA ARG A 58 5.49 18.40 -2.47
C ARG A 58 4.48 18.04 -3.54
N ILE A 59 4.49 18.78 -4.63
CA ILE A 59 3.68 18.52 -5.80
C ILE A 59 4.54 18.58 -7.06
N GLY A 60 4.26 17.72 -8.02
CA GLY A 60 5.03 17.66 -9.27
C GLY A 60 4.84 18.88 -10.16
N SER A 61 3.62 19.42 -10.21
CA SER A 61 3.28 20.66 -10.93
C SER A 61 2.03 21.29 -10.33
N ILE A 62 1.90 22.61 -10.42
CA ILE A 62 0.70 23.37 -10.06
C ILE A 62 -0.15 23.73 -11.29
N ASP A 63 0.46 23.69 -12.47
CA ASP A 63 -0.24 23.83 -13.76
C ASP A 63 -0.45 22.42 -14.33
N LEU A 64 -1.70 22.01 -14.45
CA LEU A 64 -2.11 20.66 -14.80
C LEU A 64 -2.99 20.66 -16.03
N GLU A 65 -3.09 19.50 -16.67
CA GLU A 65 -4.08 19.23 -17.70
C GLU A 65 -5.08 18.18 -17.22
N THR A 66 -6.32 18.23 -17.67
CA THR A 66 -7.33 17.22 -17.37
C THR A 66 -6.86 15.85 -17.83
N GLY A 67 -7.01 14.83 -16.95
CA GLY A 67 -6.51 13.47 -17.19
C GLY A 67 -5.03 13.26 -16.95
N GLN A 68 -4.25 14.32 -16.69
CA GLN A 68 -2.83 14.20 -16.40
C GLN A 68 -2.61 13.75 -14.95
N SER A 69 -1.85 12.67 -14.76
CA SER A 69 -1.45 12.19 -13.45
C SER A 69 -0.30 13.02 -12.89
N VAL A 70 -0.47 13.54 -11.67
CA VAL A 70 0.52 14.37 -10.98
C VAL A 70 0.83 13.81 -9.60
N PRO A 71 2.12 13.59 -9.25
CA PRO A 71 2.50 13.14 -7.93
C PRO A 71 2.33 14.26 -6.90
N TYR A 72 1.73 13.90 -5.76
CA TYR A 72 1.57 14.77 -4.60
C TYR A 72 1.95 14.02 -3.33
N GLU A 73 2.82 14.61 -2.51
CA GLU A 73 3.23 14.06 -1.23
C GLU A 73 2.70 14.95 -0.09
N PHE A 74 1.94 14.33 0.82
CA PHE A 74 1.49 14.92 2.07
C PHE A 74 2.28 14.27 3.21
N ARG A 75 3.22 15.01 3.81
CA ARG A 75 4.13 14.51 4.85
C ARG A 75 3.84 15.20 6.17
N VAL A 76 3.43 14.42 7.16
CA VAL A 76 3.28 14.84 8.54
C VAL A 76 4.57 14.52 9.30
N PHE A 77 5.14 15.49 9.98
CA PHE A 77 6.32 15.30 10.82
C PHE A 77 6.15 15.99 12.16
N GLY A 78 6.83 15.49 13.19
CA GLY A 78 6.77 16.09 14.51
C GLY A 78 7.05 15.13 15.65
N GLU A 79 6.54 15.52 16.83
CA GLU A 79 6.66 14.80 18.09
C GLU A 79 5.31 14.22 18.49
N GLY A 80 5.25 12.91 18.76
CA GLY A 80 4.04 12.22 19.16
C GLY A 80 4.02 10.78 18.68
N ASN A 81 2.85 10.13 18.69
CA ASN A 81 2.71 8.78 18.18
C ASN A 81 2.63 8.79 16.65
N ILE A 82 3.77 8.67 15.98
CA ILE A 82 3.87 8.67 14.52
C ILE A 82 3.10 7.50 13.89
N SER A 83 3.02 6.35 14.58
CA SER A 83 2.31 5.18 14.08
C SER A 83 0.79 5.41 13.96
N SER A 84 0.23 6.24 14.85
CA SER A 84 -1.21 6.56 14.87
C SER A 84 -1.63 7.64 13.86
N ILE A 85 -0.68 8.18 13.08
CA ILE A 85 -1.00 9.12 12.01
C ILE A 85 -1.72 8.36 10.90
N GLU A 86 -2.98 8.66 10.67
CA GLU A 86 -3.77 8.12 9.58
C GLU A 86 -3.63 8.98 8.31
N LYS A 87 -4.08 8.47 7.18
CA LYS A 87 -4.11 9.22 5.93
C LYS A 87 -5.04 10.43 6.05
N PRO A 88 -4.77 11.54 5.34
CA PRO A 88 -5.67 12.67 5.29
C PRO A 88 -7.09 12.29 4.88
N VAL A 89 -8.06 12.97 5.44
CA VAL A 89 -9.45 12.89 4.96
C VAL A 89 -9.50 13.55 3.57
N LEU A 90 -9.97 12.81 2.59
CA LEU A 90 -10.10 13.28 1.22
C LEU A 90 -11.55 13.68 0.96
N ASN A 91 -11.75 14.91 0.53
CA ASN A 91 -13.05 15.41 0.05
C ASN A 91 -12.97 15.61 -1.47
N THR A 92 -12.97 14.52 -2.22
CA THR A 92 -12.65 14.52 -3.65
C THR A 92 -13.87 14.36 -4.55
N GLU A 93 -15.04 14.77 -4.11
CA GLU A 93 -16.26 14.62 -4.88
C GLU A 93 -16.09 15.09 -6.34
N HIS A 94 -15.90 14.11 -7.22
CA HIS A 94 -15.91 14.22 -8.69
C HIS A 94 -14.84 15.10 -9.36
N THR A 95 -14.02 15.85 -8.62
CA THR A 95 -13.04 16.77 -9.21
C THR A 95 -11.72 16.12 -9.55
N PHE A 96 -11.25 15.23 -8.67
CA PHE A 96 -10.00 14.48 -8.85
C PHE A 96 -10.24 12.99 -8.66
N ASP A 97 -9.62 12.18 -9.51
CA ASP A 97 -9.38 10.78 -9.18
C ASP A 97 -8.10 10.69 -8.35
N ILE A 98 -8.21 10.11 -7.16
CA ILE A 98 -7.09 9.94 -6.25
C ILE A 98 -7.01 8.47 -5.84
N TYR A 99 -5.88 7.84 -6.14
CA TYR A 99 -5.63 6.46 -5.77
C TYR A 99 -5.09 6.36 -4.35
N GLU A 100 -5.22 5.18 -3.73
CA GLU A 100 -4.65 4.90 -2.41
C GLU A 100 -3.16 5.26 -2.37
N PRO A 101 -2.70 5.95 -1.32
CA PRO A 101 -1.34 6.45 -1.25
C PRO A 101 -0.34 5.35 -0.93
N ASN A 102 0.87 5.51 -1.44
CA ASN A 102 2.03 4.80 -0.89
C ASN A 102 2.42 5.47 0.44
N VAL A 103 2.49 4.66 1.50
CA VAL A 103 2.77 5.15 2.86
C VAL A 103 4.19 4.78 3.28
N LYS A 104 4.96 5.79 3.71
CA LYS A 104 6.29 5.61 4.30
C LYS A 104 6.33 6.26 5.68
N GLN A 105 7.00 5.60 6.63
CA GLN A 105 7.17 6.17 7.97
C GLN A 105 8.61 6.00 8.44
N ASN A 106 9.07 6.98 9.22
CA ASN A 106 10.32 6.93 9.95
C ASN A 106 10.07 7.38 11.39
N ILE A 107 10.49 6.58 12.36
CA ILE A 107 10.25 6.84 13.79
C ILE A 107 11.58 6.82 14.52
N ASN A 108 11.88 7.93 15.19
CA ASN A 108 13.02 8.05 16.10
C ASN A 108 12.53 8.03 17.56
N ARG A 109 13.21 7.26 18.42
CA ARG A 109 12.91 7.12 19.84
C ARG A 109 14.15 7.41 20.69
N GLU A 110 14.66 8.61 20.56
CA GLU A 110 15.83 9.07 21.29
C GLU A 110 15.44 10.08 22.39
N GLY A 111 16.20 10.11 23.49
CA GLY A 111 16.00 11.09 24.56
C GLY A 111 14.65 10.99 25.29
N GLY A 112 13.95 9.86 25.23
CA GLY A 112 12.64 9.70 25.84
C GLY A 112 11.47 10.34 25.06
N LEU A 113 11.74 10.91 23.90
CA LEU A 113 10.75 11.46 22.98
C LEU A 113 10.54 10.52 21.79
N VAL A 114 9.34 10.55 21.24
CA VAL A 114 9.03 9.88 19.98
C VAL A 114 8.82 10.96 18.92
N THR A 115 9.72 11.02 17.96
CA THR A 115 9.64 11.95 16.82
C THR A 115 9.69 11.19 15.53
N GLY A 116 9.30 11.82 14.44
CA GLY A 116 9.41 11.16 13.13
C GLY A 116 8.57 11.81 12.06
N THR A 117 8.43 11.05 10.99
CA THR A 117 7.69 11.46 9.80
C THR A 117 6.80 10.33 9.31
N LYS A 118 5.64 10.67 8.78
CA LYS A 118 4.80 9.77 8.00
C LYS A 118 4.36 10.49 6.74
N SER A 119 4.70 9.94 5.58
CA SER A 119 4.38 10.52 4.28
C SER A 119 3.40 9.65 3.52
N PHE A 120 2.49 10.32 2.83
CA PHE A 120 1.45 9.74 1.99
C PHE A 120 1.66 10.29 0.58
N SER A 121 2.07 9.41 -0.33
CA SER A 121 2.34 9.77 -1.74
C SER A 121 1.16 9.37 -2.59
N TYR A 122 0.50 10.36 -3.16
CA TYR A 122 -0.68 10.24 -4.00
C TYR A 122 -0.34 10.50 -5.47
N PHE A 123 -1.21 10.03 -6.35
CA PHE A 123 -1.33 10.51 -7.71
C PHE A 123 -2.69 11.18 -7.87
N LEU A 124 -2.67 12.45 -8.27
CA LEU A 124 -3.86 13.26 -8.51
C LEU A 124 -4.12 13.29 -10.02
N ILE A 125 -5.35 12.98 -10.42
CA ILE A 125 -5.78 13.06 -11.82
C ILE A 125 -7.00 13.99 -11.87
N PRO A 126 -6.84 15.24 -12.29
CA PRO A 126 -7.96 16.18 -12.40
C PRO A 126 -8.89 15.78 -13.52
N LYS A 127 -10.21 15.85 -13.28
CA LYS A 127 -11.26 15.55 -14.25
C LYS A 127 -11.87 16.78 -14.88
N GLU A 128 -11.77 17.92 -14.22
CA GLU A 128 -12.39 19.17 -14.63
C GLU A 128 -11.37 20.29 -14.73
N PRO A 129 -11.47 21.17 -15.73
CA PRO A 129 -10.69 22.39 -15.78
C PRO A 129 -11.13 23.36 -14.69
N GLY A 130 -10.20 24.14 -14.16
CA GLY A 130 -10.48 25.12 -13.13
C GLY A 130 -9.30 25.38 -12.21
N THR A 131 -9.54 26.17 -11.16
CA THR A 131 -8.55 26.45 -10.12
C THR A 131 -9.03 25.86 -8.79
N PHE A 132 -8.22 24.98 -8.22
CA PHE A 132 -8.59 24.19 -7.03
C PHE A 132 -7.58 24.41 -5.91
N LYS A 133 -8.09 24.72 -4.71
CA LYS A 133 -7.27 24.76 -3.50
C LYS A 133 -7.18 23.35 -2.91
N LEU A 134 -5.99 22.73 -2.94
CA LEU A 134 -5.81 21.38 -2.41
C LEU A 134 -6.09 21.28 -0.90
N GLY A 135 -6.07 22.39 -0.17
CA GLY A 135 -6.44 22.45 1.24
C GLY A 135 -7.92 22.17 1.54
N ASP A 136 -8.79 22.20 0.52
CA ASP A 136 -10.20 21.80 0.64
C ASP A 136 -10.38 20.30 0.46
N TYR A 137 -9.39 19.64 -0.14
CA TYR A 137 -9.39 18.21 -0.45
C TYR A 137 -8.52 17.39 0.51
N PHE A 138 -7.40 17.94 1.00
CA PHE A 138 -6.47 17.26 1.90
C PHE A 138 -6.49 17.91 3.27
N ILE A 139 -7.17 17.25 4.22
CA ILE A 139 -7.42 17.75 5.56
C ILE A 139 -6.97 16.70 6.57
N TRP A 140 -6.15 17.10 7.54
CA TRP A 140 -5.68 16.21 8.59
C TRP A 140 -5.80 16.87 9.98
N PRO A 141 -6.84 16.51 10.78
CA PRO A 141 -7.02 17.02 12.12
C PRO A 141 -6.15 16.26 13.13
N PHE A 142 -5.72 16.96 14.18
CA PHE A 142 -4.97 16.40 15.29
C PHE A 142 -5.19 17.20 16.58
N PHE A 143 -4.77 16.67 17.72
CA PHE A 143 -4.76 17.38 18.98
C PHE A 143 -3.32 17.75 19.37
N ASN A 144 -3.06 19.05 19.57
CA ASN A 144 -1.76 19.53 20.00
C ASN A 144 -1.71 19.65 21.55
N PRO A 145 -0.91 18.82 22.24
CA PRO A 145 -0.83 18.80 23.69
C PRO A 145 -0.13 20.04 24.27
N LYS A 146 0.71 20.74 23.48
CA LYS A 146 1.38 21.98 23.91
C LYS A 146 0.41 23.17 23.98
N THR A 147 -0.41 23.31 22.95
CA THR A 147 -1.44 24.37 22.90
C THR A 147 -2.75 23.96 23.57
N LYS A 148 -2.92 22.65 23.85
CA LYS A 148 -4.15 22.02 24.38
C LYS A 148 -5.37 22.29 23.51
N LYS A 149 -5.19 22.30 22.19
CA LYS A 149 -6.25 22.56 21.20
C LYS A 149 -6.20 21.53 20.09
N TYR A 150 -7.36 21.31 19.50
CA TYR A 150 -7.47 20.66 18.21
C TYR A 150 -7.00 21.61 17.14
N ASP A 151 -6.23 21.09 16.19
CA ASP A 151 -5.68 21.83 15.07
C ASP A 151 -5.80 20.97 13.79
N THR A 152 -5.61 21.61 12.63
CA THR A 152 -5.82 20.95 11.36
C THR A 152 -4.72 21.35 10.37
N LEU A 153 -4.01 20.36 9.86
CA LEU A 153 -3.09 20.54 8.74
C LEU A 153 -3.88 20.46 7.43
N ARG A 154 -3.65 21.45 6.56
CA ARG A 154 -4.28 21.55 5.23
C ARG A 154 -3.22 21.83 4.19
N SER A 155 -3.40 21.31 2.98
CA SER A 155 -2.53 21.66 1.87
C SER A 155 -2.57 23.17 1.58
N LYS A 156 -1.42 23.73 1.25
CA LYS A 156 -1.26 25.14 0.90
C LYS A 156 -1.28 25.36 -0.62
N TYR A 157 -1.22 24.28 -1.38
CA TYR A 157 -1.18 24.40 -2.84
C TYR A 157 -2.53 24.77 -3.43
N THR A 158 -2.45 25.59 -4.45
CA THR A 158 -3.55 25.85 -5.39
C THR A 158 -3.09 25.40 -6.75
N VAL A 159 -3.86 24.56 -7.42
CA VAL A 159 -3.55 24.04 -8.73
C VAL A 159 -4.49 24.63 -9.78
N THR A 160 -3.97 24.90 -10.98
CA THR A 160 -4.74 25.37 -12.12
C THR A 160 -4.77 24.24 -13.16
N VAL A 161 -5.97 23.80 -13.51
CA VAL A 161 -6.21 22.73 -14.48
C VAL A 161 -6.75 23.31 -15.76
N LYS A 162 -6.13 22.96 -16.89
CA LYS A 162 -6.54 23.33 -18.25
C LYS A 162 -7.03 22.09 -18.99
N GLY A 163 -7.78 22.29 -20.08
CA GLY A 163 -8.27 21.21 -20.94
C GLY A 163 -9.80 21.10 -20.92
N GLU A 164 -10.31 20.01 -21.46
CA GLU A 164 -11.74 19.74 -21.51
C GLU A 164 -12.18 18.89 -20.29
N SER A 165 -13.45 19.09 -19.88
CA SER A 165 -13.99 18.28 -18.77
C SER A 165 -14.12 16.82 -19.18
N GLN A 166 -13.56 15.91 -18.37
CA GLN A 166 -13.68 14.47 -18.55
C GLN A 166 -14.82 13.86 -17.72
N LYS A 167 -15.62 14.70 -17.06
CA LYS A 167 -16.71 14.25 -16.19
C LYS A 167 -17.76 13.41 -16.93
N ASN A 168 -18.03 13.74 -18.19
CA ASN A 168 -19.00 13.04 -19.02
C ASN A 168 -18.41 11.86 -19.80
N GLN A 169 -17.09 11.76 -19.95
CA GLN A 169 -16.47 10.63 -20.64
C GLN A 169 -16.64 9.31 -19.88
N SER A 170 -16.77 9.34 -18.56
CA SER A 170 -17.11 8.14 -17.77
C SER A 170 -18.57 7.69 -17.96
N ILE A 171 -19.45 8.56 -18.46
CA ILE A 171 -20.84 8.23 -18.77
C ILE A 171 -20.98 7.82 -20.24
N GLU A 172 -20.20 8.40 -21.15
CA GLU A 172 -20.19 8.01 -22.57
C GLU A 172 -19.40 6.72 -22.83
N SER A 173 -18.43 6.37 -21.98
CA SER A 173 -17.82 5.04 -22.03
C SER A 173 -18.78 3.92 -21.56
N THR A 174 -19.99 4.27 -21.11
CA THR A 174 -21.12 3.34 -21.01
C THR A 174 -21.80 3.09 -22.38
N SER A 175 -21.30 3.63 -23.50
CA SER A 175 -21.46 2.96 -24.79
C SER A 175 -20.50 1.75 -24.85
N LEU A 176 -20.52 0.95 -23.78
CA LEU A 176 -20.01 -0.40 -23.72
C LEU A 176 -20.60 -1.30 -24.83
N GLY A 177 -21.62 -0.81 -25.55
CA GLY A 177 -22.16 -1.44 -26.73
C GLY A 177 -21.07 -1.81 -27.73
N SER A 178 -20.20 -0.87 -28.11
CA SER A 178 -19.20 -1.16 -29.15
C SER A 178 -18.05 -2.08 -28.66
N PHE A 179 -17.75 -2.14 -27.37
CA PHE A 179 -16.74 -3.04 -26.83
C PHE A 179 -17.32 -4.45 -26.60
N TYR A 180 -18.53 -4.54 -26.07
CA TYR A 180 -19.24 -5.81 -25.94
C TYR A 180 -19.69 -6.36 -27.29
N ASP A 181 -20.14 -5.51 -28.22
CA ASP A 181 -20.43 -5.92 -29.61
C ASP A 181 -19.18 -6.45 -30.33
N ARG A 182 -17.99 -5.95 -30.01
CA ARG A 182 -16.72 -6.53 -30.51
C ARG A 182 -16.38 -7.84 -29.84
N ILE A 183 -16.68 -8.01 -28.56
CA ILE A 183 -16.47 -9.28 -27.82
C ILE A 183 -17.46 -10.33 -28.33
N ASP A 184 -18.72 -9.96 -28.56
CA ASP A 184 -19.74 -10.88 -29.10
C ASP A 184 -19.50 -11.17 -30.59
N ALA A 185 -18.91 -10.25 -31.35
CA ALA A 185 -18.52 -10.47 -32.75
C ALA A 185 -17.18 -11.25 -32.87
N THR A 186 -16.41 -11.34 -31.80
CA THR A 186 -15.22 -12.19 -31.78
C THR A 186 -15.67 -13.57 -31.34
N ASP A 187 -15.78 -14.46 -32.32
CA ASP A 187 -16.08 -15.88 -32.08
C ASP A 187 -14.99 -16.45 -31.15
N ASN A 188 -15.29 -16.48 -29.85
CA ASN A 188 -14.47 -17.08 -28.81
C ASN A 188 -14.68 -18.59 -28.71
N THR A 189 -15.33 -19.20 -29.70
CA THR A 189 -15.29 -20.65 -29.81
C THR A 189 -13.82 -21.02 -30.02
N ILE A 190 -13.28 -21.77 -29.08
CA ILE A 190 -12.00 -22.47 -29.28
C ILE A 190 -12.22 -23.26 -30.56
N GLN A 191 -11.64 -22.76 -31.66
CA GLN A 191 -11.60 -23.48 -32.89
C GLN A 191 -10.78 -24.73 -32.61
N ASP A 192 -11.47 -25.82 -32.24
CA ASP A 192 -10.89 -27.13 -32.15
C ASP A 192 -10.22 -27.38 -33.50
N SER A 193 -8.91 -27.19 -33.52
CA SER A 193 -8.16 -27.48 -34.74
C SER A 193 -8.13 -29.00 -34.90
N ASN A 194 -9.15 -29.52 -35.58
CA ASN A 194 -9.21 -30.93 -35.98
C ASN A 194 -7.92 -31.40 -36.66
N ALA A 195 -7.08 -30.50 -37.14
CA ALA A 195 -5.75 -30.77 -37.69
C ALA A 195 -4.82 -31.44 -36.65
N TYR A 196 -4.92 -31.10 -35.37
CA TYR A 196 -4.08 -31.71 -34.34
C TYR A 196 -4.51 -33.14 -34.00
N ASP A 197 -5.79 -33.42 -34.07
CA ASP A 197 -6.31 -34.79 -33.84
C ASP A 197 -5.99 -35.72 -35.03
N TRP A 198 -6.06 -35.22 -36.25
CA TRP A 198 -5.63 -35.97 -37.42
C TRP A 198 -4.14 -36.32 -37.38
N ALA A 199 -3.28 -35.44 -36.91
CA ALA A 199 -1.86 -35.69 -36.73
C ALA A 199 -1.60 -36.78 -35.67
N LYS A 200 -2.33 -36.79 -34.57
CA LYS A 200 -2.25 -37.85 -33.54
C LYS A 200 -2.73 -39.19 -34.07
N ILE A 201 -3.85 -39.21 -34.78
CA ILE A 201 -4.40 -40.44 -35.38
C ILE A 201 -3.44 -41.02 -36.39
N SER A 202 -2.87 -40.23 -37.28
CA SER A 202 -1.92 -40.69 -38.29
C SER A 202 -0.62 -41.22 -37.64
N PHE A 203 -0.13 -40.57 -36.59
CA PHE A 203 1.04 -41.03 -35.85
C PHE A 203 0.81 -42.36 -35.13
N ASN A 204 -0.36 -42.55 -34.52
CA ASN A 204 -0.73 -43.79 -33.86
C ASN A 204 -0.86 -44.94 -34.86
N ILE A 205 -1.47 -44.69 -36.03
CA ILE A 205 -1.55 -45.70 -37.11
C ILE A 205 -0.14 -46.09 -37.59
N PHE A 206 0.77 -45.14 -37.76
CA PHE A 206 2.15 -45.40 -38.16
C PHE A 206 2.88 -46.28 -37.15
N ILE A 207 2.71 -46.05 -35.84
CA ILE A 207 3.30 -46.91 -34.80
C ILE A 207 2.76 -48.33 -34.88
N VAL A 208 1.45 -48.50 -35.06
CA VAL A 208 0.83 -49.85 -35.19
C VAL A 208 1.38 -50.60 -36.40
N VAL A 209 1.51 -49.92 -37.55
CA VAL A 209 2.08 -50.54 -38.77
C VAL A 209 3.54 -50.93 -38.56
N MET A 210 4.34 -50.11 -37.89
CA MET A 210 5.73 -50.43 -37.56
C MET A 210 5.84 -51.68 -36.66
N LEU A 211 4.96 -51.78 -35.64
CA LEU A 211 4.92 -52.92 -34.74
C LEU A 211 4.54 -54.22 -35.49
N LEU A 212 3.54 -54.16 -36.37
CA LEU A 212 3.13 -55.30 -37.18
C LEU A 212 4.23 -55.72 -38.17
N ALA A 213 4.92 -54.78 -38.80
CA ALA A 213 6.05 -55.04 -39.66
C ALA A 213 7.22 -55.70 -38.90
N SER A 214 7.53 -55.22 -37.70
CA SER A 214 8.57 -55.82 -36.85
C SER A 214 8.21 -57.24 -36.42
N ALA A 215 6.95 -57.48 -36.01
CA ALA A 215 6.46 -58.86 -35.69
C ALA A 215 6.51 -59.75 -36.85
N TYR A 216 6.11 -59.32 -38.06
CA TYR A 216 6.20 -60.09 -39.27
C TYR A 216 7.66 -60.55 -39.63
N LEU A 217 8.62 -59.61 -39.48
CA LEU A 217 10.03 -59.94 -39.72
C LEU A 217 10.60 -60.95 -38.72
N VAL A 218 10.12 -60.91 -37.46
CA VAL A 218 10.52 -61.85 -36.41
C VAL A 218 9.93 -63.24 -36.67
N LEU A 219 8.67 -63.35 -37.11
CA LEU A 219 7.95 -64.56 -37.33
C LEU A 219 8.38 -65.26 -38.67
N ARG A 220 8.96 -64.51 -39.61
CA ARG A 220 9.43 -65.00 -40.89
C ARG A 220 10.82 -65.62 -40.80
N LYS A 221 11.50 -65.56 -39.68
CA LYS A 221 12.79 -66.14 -39.35
C LYS A 221 12.63 -67.52 -38.71
#